data_8f7e4ea2143678f1e0c23d563eba29ba
#
_entry.id   8f7e4ea2143678f1e0c23d563eba29ba
#
_cell.length_a   1.000
_cell.length_b   1.000
_cell.length_c   1.000
_cell.angle_alpha   90.00
_cell.angle_beta   90.00
_cell.angle_gamma   90.00
#
_symmetry.space_group_name_H-M   'P 1'
#
loop_
_entity.id
_entity.type
_entity.pdbx_description
1 polymer ?
#
loop_
_entity_poly.entity_id
_entity_poly.type
_entity_poly.pdbx_seq_one_letter_code
_entity_poly.pdbx_strand_id
1 'polypeptide(L)'
;LDAPDLIVEIDQEPIFSVEVSTEAGTGHNVFQRFARLAASVENNVPAFYIYPEAVIISRECGSTKWDRINPLIFKALENVMSIYHIPALFYYFPSDFKLCPDNAILSENQKTGGLLYEPNKKYAGSPLSVDTEMRKMFYAINEVIEVFEKTGIVDGRKKLLGKHNIKEHKNWMSEEYYKKDGHQNMSP
;
A
#
# COMPACT_ATOMS: atom_id res chain seq x y z
N LEU A 1 14.54 16.39 0.68
CA LEU A 1 13.83 15.36 -0.09
C LEU A 1 13.45 14.25 0.87
N ASP A 2 12.18 13.94 0.96
CA ASP A 2 11.69 12.83 1.76
C ASP A 2 12.10 11.50 1.09
N ALA A 3 12.82 10.66 1.82
CA ALA A 3 13.18 9.32 1.35
C ALA A 3 12.09 8.30 1.71
N PRO A 4 11.95 7.19 0.96
CA PRO A 4 11.14 6.06 1.39
C PRO A 4 11.68 5.45 2.68
N ASP A 5 10.82 4.70 3.39
CA ASP A 5 11.18 4.10 4.69
C ASP A 5 12.29 3.05 4.56
N LEU A 6 12.36 2.36 3.42
CA LEU A 6 13.38 1.37 3.11
C LEU A 6 13.77 1.45 1.62
N ILE A 7 15.08 1.42 1.37
CA ILE A 7 15.64 1.18 0.04
C ILE A 7 16.53 -0.04 0.12
N VAL A 8 16.34 -0.98 -0.80
CA VAL A 8 17.20 -2.16 -0.94
C VAL A 8 18.10 -1.99 -2.14
N GLU A 9 19.39 -2.26 -1.95
CA GLU A 9 20.44 -2.01 -2.93
C GLU A 9 21.29 -3.24 -3.14
N ILE A 10 21.80 -3.38 -4.36
CA ILE A 10 22.89 -4.33 -4.70
C ILE A 10 24.03 -3.48 -5.26
N ASP A 11 25.21 -3.57 -4.67
CA ASP A 11 26.39 -2.81 -5.08
C ASP A 11 26.13 -1.29 -5.25
N GLN A 12 25.40 -0.70 -4.29
CA GLN A 12 24.98 0.70 -4.27
C GLN A 12 23.94 1.08 -5.37
N GLU A 13 23.41 0.13 -6.08
CA GLU A 13 22.35 0.35 -7.06
C GLU A 13 21.00 -0.04 -6.44
N PRO A 14 20.04 0.90 -6.33
CA PRO A 14 18.71 0.61 -5.78
C PRO A 14 17.94 -0.38 -6.64
N ILE A 15 17.46 -1.46 -6.03
CA ILE A 15 16.66 -2.49 -6.69
C ILE A 15 15.18 -2.40 -6.42
N PHE A 16 14.79 -1.92 -5.25
CA PHE A 16 13.41 -1.53 -4.95
C PHE A 16 13.35 -0.67 -3.68
N SER A 17 12.23 0.04 -3.50
CA SER A 17 11.91 0.79 -2.31
C SER A 17 10.61 0.32 -1.67
N VAL A 18 10.50 0.47 -0.35
CA VAL A 18 9.30 0.17 0.42
C VAL A 18 8.92 1.38 1.26
N GLU A 19 7.67 1.72 1.23
CA GLU A 19 7.05 2.73 2.08
C GLU A 19 5.98 2.05 2.94
N VAL A 20 5.95 2.32 4.23
CA VAL A 20 5.01 1.73 5.19
C VAL A 20 4.19 2.82 5.85
N SER A 21 2.90 2.63 5.93
CA SER A 21 2.03 3.52 6.68
C SER A 21 1.20 2.73 7.70
N THR A 22 1.05 3.30 8.87
CA THR A 22 0.11 2.85 9.89
C THR A 22 -1.21 3.61 9.82
N GLU A 23 -1.34 4.53 8.88
CA GLU A 23 -2.53 5.33 8.66
C GLU A 23 -3.17 4.97 7.33
N ALA A 24 -4.51 4.85 7.32
CA ALA A 24 -5.21 4.71 6.06
C ALA A 24 -4.92 5.93 5.17
N GLY A 25 -4.66 5.65 3.92
CA GLY A 25 -4.26 6.67 2.97
C GLY A 25 -5.40 7.57 2.54
N THR A 26 -5.87 8.43 3.43
CA THR A 26 -6.84 9.47 3.11
C THR A 26 -6.17 10.85 3.12
N GLY A 27 -6.57 11.70 2.17
CA GLY A 27 -6.14 13.09 2.13
C GLY A 27 -4.61 13.28 2.05
N HIS A 28 -4.08 14.14 2.90
CA HIS A 28 -2.69 14.61 2.85
C HIS A 28 -1.64 13.49 2.90
N ASN A 29 -1.85 12.50 3.76
CA ASN A 29 -0.88 11.42 3.98
C ASN A 29 -0.67 10.57 2.72
N VAL A 30 -1.74 10.23 2.00
CA VAL A 30 -1.62 9.43 0.79
C VAL A 30 -0.88 10.16 -0.32
N PHE A 31 -1.06 11.48 -0.43
CA PHE A 31 -0.35 12.27 -1.44
C PHE A 31 1.14 12.41 -1.17
N GLN A 32 1.54 12.53 0.09
CA GLN A 32 2.96 12.51 0.44
C GLN A 32 3.60 11.16 0.08
N ARG A 33 2.94 10.06 0.42
CA ARG A 33 3.43 8.71 0.09
C ARG A 33 3.46 8.47 -1.41
N PHE A 34 2.42 8.92 -2.13
CA PHE A 34 2.39 8.87 -3.58
C PHE A 34 3.59 9.59 -4.22
N ALA A 35 3.94 10.77 -3.73
CA ALA A 35 5.07 11.53 -4.26
C ALA A 35 6.40 10.76 -4.11
N ARG A 36 6.61 10.04 -2.99
CA ARG A 36 7.80 9.20 -2.77
C ARG A 36 7.83 8.00 -3.72
N LEU A 37 6.69 7.34 -3.92
CA LEU A 37 6.58 6.24 -4.87
C LEU A 37 6.82 6.70 -6.31
N ALA A 38 6.24 7.84 -6.69
CA ALA A 38 6.44 8.43 -8.00
C ALA A 38 7.92 8.79 -8.22
N ALA A 39 8.58 9.39 -7.23
CA ALA A 39 10.01 9.70 -7.29
C ALA A 39 10.88 8.44 -7.41
N SER A 40 10.55 7.35 -6.70
CA SER A 40 11.26 6.07 -6.86
C SER A 40 11.14 5.56 -8.30
N VAL A 41 9.93 5.53 -8.83
CA VAL A 41 9.65 5.05 -10.20
C VAL A 41 10.29 5.94 -11.27
N GLU A 42 10.29 7.26 -11.10
CA GLU A 42 10.99 8.23 -11.96
C GLU A 42 12.49 7.94 -12.02
N ASN A 43 13.07 7.50 -10.92
CA ASN A 43 14.46 7.07 -10.83
C ASN A 43 14.67 5.59 -11.21
N ASN A 44 13.71 4.97 -11.87
CA ASN A 44 13.72 3.57 -12.29
C ASN A 44 13.80 2.54 -11.16
N VAL A 45 13.34 2.88 -9.97
CA VAL A 45 13.31 2.01 -8.80
C VAL A 45 11.89 1.49 -8.57
N PRO A 46 11.64 0.17 -8.65
CA PRO A 46 10.36 -0.43 -8.27
C PRO A 46 9.95 -0.01 -6.86
N ALA A 47 8.69 0.37 -6.66
CA ALA A 47 8.20 0.87 -5.39
C ALA A 47 7.03 0.05 -4.86
N PHE A 48 7.08 -0.26 -3.57
CA PHE A 48 6.04 -1.00 -2.85
C PHE A 48 5.53 -0.14 -1.70
N TYR A 49 4.22 -0.05 -1.55
CA TYR A 49 3.61 0.65 -0.45
C TYR A 49 2.74 -0.28 0.37
N ILE A 50 2.97 -0.30 1.67
CA ILE A 50 2.23 -1.12 2.63
C ILE A 50 1.34 -0.19 3.46
N TYR A 51 0.05 -0.49 3.51
CA TYR A 51 -0.93 0.30 4.25
C TYR A 51 -1.99 -0.58 4.92
N PRO A 52 -2.66 -0.10 5.97
CA PRO A 52 -3.75 -0.85 6.58
C PRO A 52 -4.98 -0.86 5.67
N GLU A 53 -5.70 -1.99 5.62
CA GLU A 53 -6.96 -2.12 4.88
C GLU A 53 -7.97 -1.05 5.26
N ALA A 54 -8.07 -0.78 6.55
CA ALA A 54 -8.88 0.30 7.10
C ALA A 54 -8.32 0.78 8.43
N VAL A 55 -8.63 2.01 8.79
CA VAL A 55 -8.29 2.60 10.10
C VAL A 55 -9.55 3.09 10.77
N ILE A 56 -9.69 2.81 12.06
CA ILE A 56 -10.76 3.39 12.88
C ILE A 56 -10.25 4.69 13.48
N ILE A 57 -11.04 5.74 13.31
CA ILE A 57 -10.83 7.02 13.98
C ILE A 57 -12.01 7.23 14.93
N SER A 58 -11.73 7.27 16.22
CA SER A 58 -12.70 7.66 17.23
C SER A 58 -12.57 9.14 17.54
N ARG A 59 -13.68 9.84 17.60
CA ARG A 59 -13.73 11.28 17.89
C ARG A 59 -14.28 11.54 19.29
N GLU A 60 -13.93 12.68 19.88
CA GLU A 60 -14.42 13.11 21.20
C GLU A 60 -15.94 13.12 21.30
N CYS A 61 -16.64 13.41 20.21
CA CYS A 61 -18.10 13.37 20.16
C CYS A 61 -18.70 11.95 20.15
N GLY A 62 -17.86 10.90 20.31
CA GLY A 62 -18.29 9.50 20.31
C GLY A 62 -18.56 8.91 18.92
N SER A 63 -18.39 9.68 17.85
CA SER A 63 -18.52 9.14 16.50
C SER A 63 -17.26 8.35 16.10
N THR A 64 -17.48 7.20 15.50
CA THR A 64 -16.42 6.36 14.96
C THR A 64 -16.47 6.42 13.43
N LYS A 65 -15.34 6.64 12.80
CA LYS A 65 -15.23 6.68 11.35
C LYS A 65 -14.21 5.66 10.87
N TRP A 66 -14.55 5.00 9.78
CA TRP A 66 -13.65 4.14 9.03
C TRP A 66 -12.99 4.92 7.91
N ASP A 67 -11.67 4.91 7.88
CA ASP A 67 -10.90 5.46 6.78
C ASP A 67 -10.30 4.33 5.95
N ARG A 68 -10.47 4.40 4.64
CA ARG A 68 -9.87 3.52 3.65
C ARG A 68 -9.07 4.34 2.65
N ILE A 69 -8.20 3.66 1.92
CA ILE A 69 -7.45 4.32 0.86
C ILE A 69 -8.39 4.85 -0.23
N ASN A 70 -8.07 6.04 -0.75
CA ASN A 70 -8.83 6.61 -1.87
C ASN A 70 -8.44 5.88 -3.16
N PRO A 71 -9.41 5.22 -3.87
CA PRO A 71 -9.11 4.46 -5.09
C PRO A 71 -8.53 5.28 -6.23
N LEU A 72 -8.69 6.60 -6.24
CA LEU A 72 -8.08 7.48 -7.25
C LEU A 72 -6.56 7.38 -7.27
N ILE A 73 -5.94 7.00 -6.15
CA ILE A 73 -4.50 6.79 -6.07
C ILE A 73 -4.04 5.63 -6.95
N PHE A 74 -4.85 4.58 -7.09
CA PHE A 74 -4.53 3.45 -7.96
C PHE A 74 -4.48 3.88 -9.42
N LYS A 75 -5.42 4.74 -9.84
CA LYS A 75 -5.41 5.30 -11.19
C LYS A 75 -4.20 6.21 -11.43
N ALA A 76 -3.86 7.02 -10.45
CA ALA A 76 -2.67 7.87 -10.53
C ALA A 76 -1.39 7.03 -10.67
N LEU A 77 -1.25 5.94 -9.91
CA LEU A 77 -0.11 5.02 -10.02
C LEU A 77 -0.10 4.26 -11.34
N GLU A 78 -1.25 3.84 -11.85
CA GLU A 78 -1.35 3.22 -13.17
C GLU A 78 -0.78 4.15 -14.25
N ASN A 79 -1.11 5.44 -14.19
CA ASN A 79 -0.55 6.44 -15.10
C ASN A 79 0.97 6.59 -14.94
N VAL A 80 1.46 6.64 -13.71
CA VAL A 80 2.92 6.69 -13.43
C VAL A 80 3.62 5.45 -13.98
N MET A 81 3.08 4.25 -13.72
CA MET A 81 3.63 3.00 -14.26
C MET A 81 3.59 2.95 -15.79
N SER A 82 2.59 3.56 -16.43
CA SER A 82 2.50 3.61 -17.90
C SER A 82 3.52 4.54 -18.53
N ILE A 83 3.93 5.60 -17.82
CA ILE A 83 4.94 6.56 -18.28
C ILE A 83 6.35 5.99 -18.14
N TYR A 84 6.68 5.47 -16.97
CA TYR A 84 8.04 5.07 -16.63
C TYR A 84 8.33 3.59 -16.86
N HIS A 85 7.30 2.77 -17.06
CA HIS A 85 7.41 1.31 -17.23
C HIS A 85 8.04 0.57 -16.03
N ILE A 86 7.94 1.13 -14.84
CA ILE A 86 8.43 0.59 -13.57
C ILE A 86 7.24 0.34 -12.63
N PRO A 87 7.20 -0.79 -11.90
CA PRO A 87 6.10 -1.06 -10.98
C PRO A 87 6.07 -0.13 -9.78
N ALA A 88 4.87 0.36 -9.44
CA ALA A 88 4.52 1.04 -8.19
C ALA A 88 3.25 0.39 -7.65
N LEU A 89 3.39 -0.45 -6.63
CA LEU A 89 2.33 -1.35 -6.18
C LEU A 89 1.95 -1.08 -4.73
N PHE A 90 0.65 -1.08 -4.47
CA PHE A 90 0.07 -0.93 -3.15
C PHE A 90 -0.40 -2.27 -2.60
N TYR A 91 0.04 -2.59 -1.39
CA TYR A 91 -0.38 -3.79 -0.67
C TYR A 91 -0.97 -3.39 0.67
N TYR A 92 -2.10 -3.97 1.01
CA TYR A 92 -2.70 -3.73 2.31
C TYR A 92 -2.44 -4.89 3.27
N PHE A 93 -2.35 -4.59 4.54
CA PHE A 93 -2.45 -5.60 5.59
C PHE A 93 -3.84 -5.53 6.23
N PRO A 94 -4.41 -6.68 6.65
CA PRO A 94 -5.71 -6.70 7.29
C PRO A 94 -5.72 -5.84 8.55
N SER A 95 -6.75 -5.04 8.73
CA SER A 95 -6.98 -4.39 10.01
C SER A 95 -7.47 -5.42 11.04
N ASP A 96 -7.06 -5.29 12.30
CA ASP A 96 -7.45 -6.19 13.39
C ASP A 96 -8.95 -6.09 13.74
N PHE A 97 -9.70 -5.29 13.03
CA PHE A 97 -11.12 -5.08 13.27
C PHE A 97 -11.93 -5.30 12.00
N LYS A 98 -13.10 -5.90 12.17
CA LYS A 98 -14.06 -6.06 11.09
C LYS A 98 -14.73 -4.73 10.80
N LEU A 99 -14.97 -4.44 9.53
CA LEU A 99 -15.86 -3.35 9.13
C LEU A 99 -17.26 -3.70 9.62
N CYS A 100 -17.74 -2.95 10.60
CA CYS A 100 -19.13 -3.00 11.01
C CYS A 100 -19.83 -1.76 10.46
N PRO A 101 -20.99 -1.89 9.84
CA PRO A 101 -21.82 -0.74 9.56
C PRO A 101 -22.24 -0.11 10.91
N ASP A 102 -22.19 1.18 10.99
CA ASP A 102 -22.64 2.04 12.06
C ASP A 102 -22.40 1.61 13.51
N ASN A 103 -21.66 2.41 14.27
CA ASN A 103 -21.39 2.27 15.71
C ASN A 103 -20.60 1.00 16.12
N ALA A 104 -19.60 0.62 15.37
CA ALA A 104 -18.73 -0.47 15.75
C ALA A 104 -18.06 -0.21 17.11
N ILE A 105 -18.55 -0.89 18.13
CA ILE A 105 -17.83 -1.04 19.38
C ILE A 105 -16.70 -2.04 19.09
N LEU A 106 -15.46 -1.57 19.17
CA LEU A 106 -14.30 -2.44 19.06
C LEU A 106 -14.33 -3.44 20.22
N SER A 107 -14.45 -4.72 19.92
CA SER A 107 -14.20 -5.76 20.92
C SER A 107 -12.73 -5.78 21.33
N GLU A 108 -12.40 -6.33 22.48
CA GLU A 108 -11.01 -6.50 22.93
C GLU A 108 -10.15 -7.22 21.88
N ASN A 109 -10.72 -8.19 21.17
CA ASN A 109 -10.05 -8.96 20.12
C ASN A 109 -9.86 -8.18 18.81
N GLN A 110 -10.46 -7.02 18.69
CA GLN A 110 -10.39 -6.15 17.52
C GLN A 110 -9.45 -4.95 17.73
N LYS A 111 -8.83 -4.87 18.90
CA LYS A 111 -7.81 -3.85 19.20
C LYS A 111 -6.48 -4.30 18.60
N THR A 112 -5.88 -3.41 17.88
CA THR A 112 -4.62 -3.68 17.19
C THR A 112 -3.48 -3.92 18.17
N GLY A 113 -2.73 -5.01 17.99
CA GLY A 113 -1.50 -5.27 18.73
C GLY A 113 -1.65 -5.32 20.26
N GLY A 114 -2.83 -5.57 20.79
CA GLY A 114 -3.09 -5.55 22.23
C GLY A 114 -3.11 -4.16 22.86
N LEU A 115 -3.14 -3.10 22.04
CA LEU A 115 -3.28 -1.74 22.54
C LEU A 115 -4.68 -1.53 23.11
N LEU A 116 -4.74 -0.88 24.26
CA LEU A 116 -6.01 -0.45 24.83
C LEU A 116 -6.68 0.58 23.91
N TYR A 117 -7.99 0.45 23.72
CA TYR A 117 -8.75 1.44 23.01
C TYR A 117 -8.67 2.78 23.75
N GLU A 118 -8.20 3.79 23.06
CA GLU A 118 -8.18 5.17 23.55
C GLU A 118 -8.99 6.04 22.59
N PRO A 119 -9.91 6.87 23.11
CA PRO A 119 -10.61 7.86 22.30
C PRO A 119 -9.61 8.72 21.52
N ASN A 120 -9.96 9.08 20.28
CA ASN A 120 -9.15 9.92 19.38
C ASN A 120 -7.83 9.29 18.87
N LYS A 121 -7.52 8.05 19.21
CA LYS A 121 -6.44 7.31 18.55
C LYS A 121 -6.92 6.58 17.30
N LYS A 122 -6.00 6.45 16.38
CA LYS A 122 -6.16 5.62 15.17
C LYS A 122 -5.61 4.22 15.46
N TYR A 123 -6.36 3.22 15.04
CA TYR A 123 -5.96 1.82 15.17
C TYR A 123 -5.92 1.19 13.78
N ALA A 124 -4.82 0.58 13.44
CA ALA A 124 -4.55 0.13 12.08
C ALA A 124 -4.04 -1.31 11.98
N GLY A 125 -3.95 -2.08 12.99
CA GLY A 125 -3.31 -3.40 12.90
C GLY A 125 -1.81 -3.34 12.55
N SER A 126 -1.25 -4.48 12.26
CA SER A 126 0.16 -4.62 11.88
C SER A 126 0.30 -5.61 10.73
N PRO A 127 1.22 -5.37 9.78
CA PRO A 127 1.49 -6.32 8.72
C PRO A 127 2.14 -7.59 9.29
N LEU A 128 1.59 -8.75 8.96
CA LEU A 128 2.14 -10.04 9.34
C LEU A 128 2.59 -10.80 8.09
N SER A 129 3.71 -11.49 8.16
CA SER A 129 4.24 -12.28 7.04
C SER A 129 3.32 -13.43 6.60
N VAL A 130 2.37 -13.79 7.45
CA VAL A 130 1.35 -14.83 7.15
C VAL A 130 0.13 -14.29 6.42
N ASP A 131 -0.06 -12.97 6.38
CA ASP A 131 -1.18 -12.36 5.68
C ASP A 131 -1.12 -12.61 4.18
N THR A 132 -2.26 -12.91 3.59
CA THR A 132 -2.36 -13.24 2.16
C THR A 132 -1.81 -12.12 1.27
N GLU A 133 -2.16 -10.86 1.55
CA GLU A 133 -1.68 -9.72 0.77
C GLU A 133 -0.18 -9.46 0.98
N MET A 134 0.33 -9.63 2.20
CA MET A 134 1.76 -9.53 2.45
C MET A 134 2.55 -10.61 1.71
N ARG A 135 2.01 -11.84 1.63
CA ARG A 135 2.61 -12.91 0.81
C ARG A 135 2.66 -12.56 -0.68
N LYS A 136 1.58 -11.97 -1.22
CA LYS A 136 1.56 -11.50 -2.62
C LYS A 136 2.66 -10.47 -2.86
N MET A 137 2.85 -9.53 -1.92
CA MET A 137 3.94 -8.56 -2.00
C MET A 137 5.31 -9.24 -2.02
N PHE A 138 5.54 -10.22 -1.14
CA PHE A 138 6.81 -10.96 -1.13
C PHE A 138 7.06 -11.73 -2.43
N TYR A 139 6.02 -12.29 -3.04
CA TYR A 139 6.16 -12.93 -4.36
C TYR A 139 6.53 -11.90 -5.44
N ALA A 140 5.94 -10.71 -5.42
CA ALA A 140 6.30 -9.66 -6.36
C ALA A 140 7.74 -9.14 -6.13
N ILE A 141 8.17 -8.98 -4.88
CA ILE A 141 9.56 -8.62 -4.54
C ILE A 141 10.53 -9.71 -5.03
N ASN A 142 10.22 -10.98 -4.81
CA ASN A 142 11.04 -12.09 -5.30
C ASN A 142 11.15 -12.07 -6.83
N GLU A 143 10.07 -11.75 -7.55
CA GLU A 143 10.15 -11.58 -9.01
C GLU A 143 11.10 -10.45 -9.43
N VAL A 144 11.13 -9.33 -8.68
CA VAL A 144 12.10 -8.26 -8.93
C VAL A 144 13.53 -8.78 -8.77
N ILE A 145 13.83 -9.44 -7.65
CA ILE A 145 15.16 -9.98 -7.34
C ILE A 145 15.58 -10.99 -8.41
N GLU A 146 14.72 -11.99 -8.68
CA GLU A 146 15.03 -13.02 -9.70
C GLU A 146 15.27 -12.45 -11.09
N VAL A 147 14.52 -11.41 -11.47
CA VAL A 147 14.72 -10.77 -12.78
C VAL A 147 16.07 -10.08 -12.83
N PHE A 148 16.42 -9.36 -11.76
CA PHE A 148 17.69 -8.64 -11.72
C PHE A 148 18.91 -9.59 -11.66
N GLU A 149 18.80 -10.68 -10.91
CA GLU A 149 19.84 -11.73 -10.90
C GLU A 149 20.06 -12.37 -12.28
N LYS A 150 18.96 -12.64 -13.00
CA LYS A 150 19.01 -13.32 -14.30
C LYS A 150 19.42 -12.41 -15.47
N THR A 151 19.11 -11.14 -15.41
CA THR A 151 19.22 -10.24 -16.59
C THR A 151 19.99 -8.96 -16.32
N GLY A 152 20.44 -8.75 -15.09
CA GLY A 152 20.99 -7.47 -14.64
C GLY A 152 19.90 -6.42 -14.39
N ILE A 153 20.23 -5.38 -13.66
CA ILE A 153 19.26 -4.38 -13.19
C ILE A 153 18.67 -3.58 -14.36
N VAL A 154 19.51 -3.09 -15.27
CA VAL A 154 19.09 -2.21 -16.38
C VAL A 154 18.10 -2.89 -17.31
N ASP A 155 18.38 -4.09 -17.77
CA ASP A 155 17.49 -4.84 -18.66
C ASP A 155 16.34 -5.51 -17.90
N GLY A 156 16.56 -5.84 -16.64
CA GLY A 156 15.54 -6.38 -15.75
C GLY A 156 14.38 -5.41 -15.54
N ARG A 157 14.66 -4.14 -15.34
CA ARG A 157 13.64 -3.07 -15.16
C ARG A 157 12.58 -3.11 -16.27
N LYS A 158 12.98 -3.30 -17.50
CA LYS A 158 12.08 -3.36 -18.67
C LYS A 158 11.13 -4.56 -18.67
N LYS A 159 11.42 -5.59 -17.87
CA LYS A 159 10.68 -6.86 -17.84
C LYS A 159 9.71 -6.98 -16.68
N LEU A 160 9.82 -6.11 -15.67
CA LEU A 160 9.11 -6.23 -14.39
C LEU A 160 7.59 -6.23 -14.54
N LEU A 161 7.02 -5.27 -15.30
CA LEU A 161 5.57 -5.16 -15.48
C LEU A 161 4.93 -6.38 -16.18
N GLY A 162 5.74 -7.20 -16.85
CA GLY A 162 5.29 -8.45 -17.48
C GLY A 162 5.33 -9.67 -16.56
N LYS A 163 5.87 -9.55 -15.35
CA LYS A 163 5.97 -10.66 -14.40
C LYS A 163 4.63 -11.00 -13.78
N HIS A 164 4.41 -12.25 -13.47
CA HIS A 164 3.10 -12.78 -13.10
C HIS A 164 2.50 -12.07 -11.89
N ASN A 165 3.17 -12.11 -10.74
CA ASN A 165 2.63 -11.51 -9.51
C ASN A 165 2.53 -9.99 -9.58
N ILE A 166 3.48 -9.32 -10.22
CA ILE A 166 3.45 -7.86 -10.45
C ILE A 166 2.27 -7.48 -11.35
N LYS A 167 2.07 -8.20 -12.45
CA LYS A 167 0.98 -7.97 -13.39
C LYS A 167 -0.39 -8.25 -12.76
N GLU A 168 -0.55 -9.36 -12.05
CA GLU A 168 -1.80 -9.67 -11.34
C GLU A 168 -2.15 -8.59 -10.34
N HIS A 169 -1.19 -8.15 -9.53
CA HIS A 169 -1.46 -7.13 -8.54
C HIS A 169 -1.76 -5.76 -9.15
N LYS A 170 -1.07 -5.38 -10.23
CA LYS A 170 -1.40 -4.19 -11.01
C LYS A 170 -2.83 -4.25 -11.54
N ASN A 171 -3.27 -5.39 -12.06
CA ASN A 171 -4.65 -5.56 -12.54
C ASN A 171 -5.66 -5.44 -11.40
N TRP A 172 -5.37 -6.03 -10.23
CA TRP A 172 -6.19 -5.87 -9.04
C TRP A 172 -6.35 -4.39 -8.65
N MET A 173 -5.27 -3.59 -8.65
CA MET A 173 -5.33 -2.16 -8.37
C MET A 173 -6.25 -1.41 -9.37
N SER A 174 -6.19 -1.76 -10.65
CA SER A 174 -7.07 -1.20 -11.68
C SER A 174 -8.54 -1.58 -11.43
N GLU A 175 -8.81 -2.83 -11.07
CA GLU A 175 -10.16 -3.31 -10.75
C GLU A 175 -10.74 -2.59 -9.52
N GLU A 176 -9.93 -2.40 -8.46
CA GLU A 176 -10.36 -1.66 -7.27
C GLU A 176 -10.76 -0.21 -7.60
N TYR A 177 -10.04 0.45 -8.51
CA TYR A 177 -10.41 1.78 -8.98
C TYR A 177 -11.79 1.81 -9.64
N TYR A 178 -12.13 0.79 -10.43
CA TYR A 178 -13.40 0.74 -11.18
C TYR A 178 -14.58 0.19 -10.37
N LYS A 179 -14.39 -0.34 -9.18
CA LYS A 179 -15.49 -0.78 -8.31
C LYS A 179 -16.33 0.40 -7.85
N LYS A 180 -17.64 0.34 -8.14
CA LYS A 180 -18.58 1.43 -7.76
C LYS A 180 -18.55 1.76 -6.28
N ASP A 181 -18.37 0.78 -5.42
CA ASP A 181 -18.35 0.95 -3.96
C ASP A 181 -17.08 1.69 -3.48
N GLY A 182 -15.98 1.61 -4.21
CA GLY A 182 -14.77 2.37 -3.93
C GLY A 182 -14.94 3.88 -4.05
N HIS A 183 -15.90 4.33 -4.87
CA HIS A 183 -16.18 5.75 -5.06
C HIS A 183 -17.19 6.32 -4.05
N GLN A 184 -18.01 5.48 -3.43
CA GLN A 184 -19.07 5.94 -2.50
C GLN A 184 -18.55 6.29 -1.11
N ASN A 185 -17.39 5.80 -0.74
CA ASN A 185 -16.79 6.04 0.57
C ASN A 185 -15.72 7.15 0.58
N MET A 186 -15.64 7.93 -0.49
CA MET A 186 -14.79 9.11 -0.51
C MET A 186 -15.41 10.19 0.36
N SER A 187 -14.78 10.46 1.49
CA SER A 187 -15.06 11.67 2.27
C SER A 187 -14.71 12.88 1.41
N PRO A 188 -15.56 13.91 1.37
CA PRO A 188 -15.25 15.14 0.66
C PRO A 188 -13.99 15.81 1.20
#